data_08ae5a4fc5d1733d4ecf7baff19b2c33
#
_entry.id   08ae5a4fc5d1733d4ecf7baff19b2c33
#
_cell.length_a   1.000
_cell.length_b   1.000
_cell.length_c   1.000
_cell.angle_alpha   90.00
_cell.angle_beta   90.00
_cell.angle_gamma   90.00
#
_symmetry.space_group_name_H-M   'P 1'
#
loop_
_entity.id
_entity.type
_entity.pdbx_description
1 polymer ?
#
loop_
_entity_poly.entity_id
_entity_poly.type
_entity_poly.pdbx_seq_one_letter_code
_entity_poly.pdbx_strand_id
1 'polypeptide(L)'
;MKRDVESLPEEVVALLTPFFPGLDLTRIRVCEGIPRYVVGDPVGYADRYRIYFAPGAYRVDTIEGLSLIAHEVAHCLQYQRHGAWRFRARYLAAYFKNRLRGMNHLKAYRSIPFEVEAREAEEQVYRALKTLQSGLLETL
;
A
#
# COMPACT_ATOMS: atom_id res chain seq x y z
N MET A 1 -16.42 14.48 -13.03
CA MET A 1 -15.90 14.93 -11.74
C MET A 1 -14.40 14.69 -11.69
N LYS A 2 -13.63 15.76 -11.61
CA LYS A 2 -12.18 15.63 -11.46
C LYS A 2 -11.89 15.10 -10.07
N ARG A 3 -11.20 13.97 -10.02
CA ARG A 3 -10.66 13.47 -8.76
C ARG A 3 -9.44 14.30 -8.41
N ASP A 4 -9.40 14.78 -7.18
CA ASP A 4 -8.23 15.51 -6.69
C ASP A 4 -7.06 14.54 -6.65
N VAL A 5 -5.97 14.90 -7.34
CA VAL A 5 -4.73 14.14 -7.38
C VAL A 5 -3.67 14.96 -6.68
N GLU A 6 -3.07 14.40 -5.65
CA GLU A 6 -2.05 15.10 -4.88
C GLU A 6 -0.80 14.25 -4.69
N SER A 7 0.32 14.93 -4.44
CA SER A 7 1.57 14.27 -4.06
C SER A 7 1.51 13.87 -2.58
N LEU A 8 2.31 12.90 -2.18
CA LEU A 8 2.52 12.65 -0.76
C LEU A 8 3.19 13.87 -0.12
N PRO A 9 2.79 14.25 1.11
CA PRO A 9 3.49 15.31 1.84
C PRO A 9 4.98 15.02 1.99
N GLU A 10 5.80 16.05 2.01
CA GLU A 10 7.26 15.91 2.15
C GLU A 10 7.65 15.11 3.38
N GLU A 11 6.96 15.32 4.49
CA GLU A 11 7.22 14.61 5.74
C GLU A 11 6.95 13.11 5.61
N VAL A 12 5.91 12.75 4.87
CA VAL A 12 5.57 11.34 4.61
C VAL A 12 6.62 10.70 3.70
N VAL A 13 7.05 11.42 2.66
CA VAL A 13 8.12 10.96 1.76
C VAL A 13 9.40 10.71 2.57
N ALA A 14 9.79 11.66 3.41
CA ALA A 14 10.99 11.52 4.23
C ALA A 14 10.89 10.34 5.19
N LEU A 15 9.72 10.15 5.80
CA LEU A 15 9.48 9.09 6.77
C LEU A 15 9.52 7.70 6.13
N LEU A 16 8.90 7.54 4.96
CA LEU A 16 8.72 6.22 4.34
C LEU A 16 9.86 5.81 3.41
N THR A 17 10.62 6.75 2.86
CA THR A 17 11.70 6.45 1.90
C THR A 17 12.67 5.37 2.40
N PRO A 18 13.14 5.37 3.66
CA PRO A 18 14.05 4.33 4.13
C PRO A 18 13.51 2.91 4.06
N PHE A 19 12.19 2.74 4.07
CA PHE A 19 11.56 1.42 4.01
C PHE A 19 11.43 0.89 2.58
N PHE A 20 11.62 1.73 1.57
CA PHE A 20 11.43 1.38 0.17
C PHE A 20 12.63 1.78 -0.68
N PRO A 21 13.81 1.14 -0.46
CA PRO A 21 15.03 1.52 -1.19
C PRO A 21 14.85 1.33 -2.70
N GLY A 22 15.29 2.32 -3.46
CA GLY A 22 15.20 2.30 -4.91
C GLY A 22 13.89 2.86 -5.47
N LEU A 23 12.93 3.21 -4.63
CA LEU A 23 11.65 3.81 -5.04
C LEU A 23 11.68 5.31 -4.77
N ASP A 24 11.33 6.12 -5.76
CA ASP A 24 11.18 7.57 -5.61
C ASP A 24 9.75 7.89 -5.23
N LEU A 25 9.51 8.10 -3.93
CA LEU A 25 8.17 8.38 -3.41
C LEU A 25 7.62 9.73 -3.87
N THR A 26 8.47 10.64 -4.38
CA THR A 26 7.99 11.92 -4.91
C THR A 26 7.17 11.75 -6.19
N ARG A 27 7.32 10.60 -6.86
CA ARG A 27 6.54 10.29 -8.08
C ARG A 27 5.14 9.80 -7.79
N ILE A 28 4.86 9.39 -6.54
CA ILE A 28 3.57 8.81 -6.18
C ILE A 28 2.50 9.90 -6.16
N ARG A 29 1.34 9.57 -6.70
CA ARG A 29 0.15 10.43 -6.69
C ARG A 29 -0.98 9.71 -5.97
N VAL A 30 -1.64 10.44 -5.09
CA VAL A 30 -2.75 9.92 -4.29
C VAL A 30 -4.06 10.46 -4.84
N CYS A 31 -5.03 9.58 -5.02
CA CYS A 31 -6.36 9.91 -5.51
C CYS A 31 -7.40 9.41 -4.51
N GLU A 32 -8.45 10.21 -4.29
CA GLU A 32 -9.60 9.75 -3.51
C GLU A 32 -10.58 8.99 -4.40
N GLY A 33 -11.11 7.90 -3.87
CA GLY A 33 -12.09 7.05 -4.57
C GLY A 33 -11.44 5.89 -5.29
N ILE A 34 -11.94 4.70 -5.05
CA ILE A 34 -11.47 3.48 -5.72
C ILE A 34 -12.08 3.43 -7.13
N PRO A 35 -11.29 3.10 -8.17
CA PRO A 35 -11.83 2.96 -9.53
C PRO A 35 -12.92 1.89 -9.60
N ARG A 36 -13.94 2.12 -10.44
CA ARG A 36 -15.09 1.22 -10.55
C ARG A 36 -14.74 -0.18 -11.05
N TYR A 37 -13.65 -0.32 -11.80
CA TYR A 37 -13.23 -1.63 -12.31
C TYR A 37 -12.57 -2.52 -11.25
N VAL A 38 -12.26 -1.97 -10.08
CA VAL A 38 -11.65 -2.74 -8.98
C VAL A 38 -12.75 -3.51 -8.27
N VAL A 39 -12.60 -4.84 -8.23
CA VAL A 39 -13.58 -5.75 -7.64
C VAL A 39 -13.34 -5.87 -6.13
N GLY A 40 -14.41 -6.03 -5.38
CA GLY A 40 -14.38 -6.04 -3.92
C GLY A 40 -14.57 -4.65 -3.36
N ASP A 41 -14.26 -4.47 -2.12
CA ASP A 41 -14.44 -3.18 -1.43
C ASP A 41 -13.12 -2.81 -0.73
N PRO A 42 -12.03 -2.64 -1.47
CA PRO A 42 -10.73 -2.36 -0.85
C PRO A 42 -10.70 -0.96 -0.25
N VAL A 43 -9.93 -0.83 0.84
CA VAL A 43 -9.66 0.47 1.47
C VAL A 43 -8.67 1.28 0.64
N GLY A 44 -7.76 0.58 -0.05
CA GLY A 44 -6.77 1.19 -0.94
C GLY A 44 -6.51 0.31 -2.16
N TYR A 45 -5.98 0.91 -3.19
CA TYR A 45 -5.62 0.23 -4.43
C TYR A 45 -4.47 0.97 -5.09
N ALA A 46 -3.45 0.25 -5.53
CA ALA A 46 -2.29 0.84 -6.20
C ALA A 46 -2.26 0.42 -7.67
N ASP A 47 -1.93 1.38 -8.54
CA ASP A 47 -1.68 1.16 -9.96
C ASP A 47 -0.43 1.95 -10.36
N ARG A 48 0.70 1.25 -10.48
CA ARG A 48 2.01 1.85 -10.78
C ARG A 48 2.39 2.90 -9.73
N TYR A 49 2.41 4.18 -10.07
CA TYR A 49 2.74 5.27 -9.13
C TYR A 49 1.49 6.00 -8.62
N ARG A 50 0.30 5.44 -8.84
CA ARG A 50 -0.94 6.02 -8.32
C ARG A 50 -1.50 5.13 -7.22
N ILE A 51 -1.92 5.77 -6.14
CA ILE A 51 -2.59 5.09 -5.04
C ILE A 51 -3.98 5.71 -4.88
N TYR A 52 -4.99 4.86 -4.86
CA TYR A 52 -6.38 5.26 -4.67
C TYR A 52 -6.82 4.82 -3.28
N PHE A 53 -7.47 5.71 -2.55
CA PHE A 53 -8.01 5.38 -1.24
C PHE A 53 -9.52 5.58 -1.23
N ALA A 54 -10.23 4.69 -0.53
CA ALA A 54 -11.64 4.88 -0.25
C ALA A 54 -11.84 6.19 0.51
N PRO A 55 -13.01 6.86 0.38
CA PRO A 55 -13.26 8.11 1.09
C PRO A 55 -12.99 7.98 2.60
N GLY A 56 -12.19 8.91 3.14
CA GLY A 56 -11.82 8.92 4.56
C GLY A 56 -10.69 7.97 4.96
N ALA A 57 -10.19 7.13 4.05
CA ALA A 57 -9.13 6.16 4.37
C ALA A 57 -7.72 6.74 4.31
N TYR A 58 -7.52 7.82 3.55
CA TYR A 58 -6.21 8.47 3.42
C TYR A 58 -5.97 9.39 4.61
N ARG A 59 -5.15 8.92 5.54
CA ARG A 59 -4.83 9.66 6.78
C ARG A 59 -3.33 9.70 6.97
N VAL A 60 -2.75 10.90 6.99
CA VAL A 60 -1.32 11.10 7.26
C VAL A 60 -1.03 11.47 8.71
N ASP A 61 -2.07 11.66 9.51
CA ASP A 61 -2.01 12.12 10.90
C ASP A 61 -2.11 10.98 11.92
N THR A 62 -2.21 9.73 11.46
CA THR A 62 -2.28 8.55 12.33
C THR A 62 -1.25 7.51 11.92
N ILE A 63 -0.81 6.72 12.89
CA ILE A 63 0.11 5.60 12.63
C ILE A 63 -0.56 4.57 11.73
N GLU A 64 -1.83 4.28 11.97
CA GLU A 64 -2.61 3.33 11.15
C GLU A 64 -2.72 3.83 9.70
N GLY A 65 -2.98 5.11 9.51
CA GLY A 65 -3.07 5.72 8.19
C GLY A 65 -1.74 5.68 7.44
N LEU A 66 -0.65 6.02 8.12
CA LEU A 66 0.70 5.95 7.54
C LEU A 66 1.09 4.52 7.18
N SER A 67 0.70 3.55 8.00
CA SER A 67 0.95 2.13 7.73
C SER A 67 0.17 1.64 6.52
N LEU A 68 -1.07 2.09 6.35
CA LEU A 68 -1.87 1.77 5.16
C LEU A 68 -1.24 2.37 3.90
N ILE A 69 -0.75 3.61 3.99
CA ILE A 69 -0.01 4.23 2.88
C ILE A 69 1.21 3.38 2.53
N ALA A 70 1.96 2.90 3.53
CA ALA A 70 3.12 2.05 3.31
C ALA A 70 2.75 0.74 2.59
N HIS A 71 1.61 0.15 2.91
CA HIS A 71 1.09 -1.04 2.21
C HIS A 71 0.95 -0.77 0.70
N GLU A 72 0.32 0.34 0.35
CA GLU A 72 0.10 0.71 -1.05
C GLU A 72 1.41 1.13 -1.74
N VAL A 73 2.32 1.79 -1.02
CA VAL A 73 3.65 2.13 -1.53
C VAL A 73 4.44 0.86 -1.86
N ALA A 74 4.29 -0.20 -1.05
CA ALA A 74 4.91 -1.48 -1.33
C ALA A 74 4.48 -2.03 -2.70
N HIS A 75 3.20 -1.89 -3.04
CA HIS A 75 2.71 -2.28 -4.37
C HIS A 75 3.32 -1.42 -5.47
N CYS A 76 3.51 -0.13 -5.25
CA CYS A 76 4.21 0.74 -6.22
C CYS A 76 5.63 0.23 -6.49
N LEU A 77 6.35 -0.18 -5.43
CA LEU A 77 7.68 -0.76 -5.59
C LEU A 77 7.64 -2.07 -6.37
N GLN A 78 6.65 -2.91 -6.13
CA GLN A 78 6.45 -4.16 -6.86
C GLN A 78 6.20 -3.90 -8.36
N TYR A 79 5.38 -2.90 -8.68
CA TYR A 79 5.18 -2.47 -10.06
C TYR A 79 6.50 -2.02 -10.71
N GLN A 80 7.31 -1.26 -9.98
CA GLN A 80 8.60 -0.79 -10.49
C GLN A 80 9.55 -1.96 -10.76
N ARG A 81 9.61 -2.94 -9.86
CA ARG A 81 10.52 -4.09 -9.97
C ARG A 81 10.13 -5.07 -11.06
N HIS A 82 8.85 -5.30 -11.24
CA HIS A 82 8.34 -6.35 -12.13
C HIS A 82 7.77 -5.82 -13.45
N GLY A 83 7.40 -4.54 -13.49
CA GLY A 83 6.61 -3.96 -14.56
C GLY A 83 5.13 -4.29 -14.40
N ALA A 84 4.26 -3.44 -14.95
CA ALA A 84 2.81 -3.55 -14.74
C ALA A 84 2.24 -4.87 -15.26
N TRP A 85 2.68 -5.31 -16.44
CA TRP A 85 2.19 -6.55 -17.05
C TRP A 85 2.53 -7.78 -16.20
N ARG A 86 3.81 -7.94 -15.82
CA ARG A 86 4.26 -9.09 -15.03
C ARG A 86 3.66 -9.10 -13.64
N PHE A 87 3.58 -7.92 -13.01
CA PHE A 87 2.98 -7.80 -11.69
C PHE A 87 1.53 -8.30 -11.74
N ARG A 88 0.73 -7.77 -12.66
CA ARG A 88 -0.70 -8.13 -12.78
C ARG A 88 -0.89 -9.60 -13.13
N ALA A 89 -0.09 -10.12 -14.06
CA ALA A 89 -0.17 -11.52 -14.46
C ALA A 89 0.15 -12.47 -13.29
N ARG A 90 1.22 -12.20 -12.57
CA ARG A 90 1.61 -13.01 -11.41
C ARG A 90 0.61 -12.88 -10.25
N TYR A 91 0.09 -11.68 -10.05
CA TYR A 91 -0.91 -11.41 -9.02
C TYR A 91 -2.17 -12.25 -9.25
N LEU A 92 -2.72 -12.18 -10.46
CA LEU A 92 -3.92 -12.94 -10.83
C LEU A 92 -3.67 -14.44 -10.82
N ALA A 93 -2.52 -14.89 -11.34
CA ALA A 93 -2.15 -16.31 -11.33
C ALA A 93 -2.09 -16.87 -9.91
N ALA A 94 -1.49 -16.13 -8.99
CA ALA A 94 -1.42 -16.53 -7.59
C ALA A 94 -2.82 -16.60 -6.95
N TYR A 95 -3.67 -15.62 -7.23
CA TYR A 95 -5.04 -15.62 -6.73
C TYR A 95 -5.82 -16.85 -7.19
N PHE A 96 -5.83 -17.11 -8.51
CA PHE A 96 -6.56 -18.26 -9.06
C PHE A 96 -6.00 -19.59 -8.57
N LYS A 97 -4.69 -19.72 -8.45
CA LYS A 97 -4.05 -20.90 -7.88
C LYS A 97 -4.53 -21.16 -6.45
N ASN A 98 -4.62 -20.11 -5.64
CA ASN A 98 -5.10 -20.20 -4.27
C ASN A 98 -6.58 -20.62 -4.23
N ARG A 99 -7.39 -20.10 -5.14
CA ARG A 99 -8.80 -20.51 -5.25
C ARG A 99 -8.93 -21.98 -5.63
N LEU A 100 -8.12 -22.44 -6.57
CA LEU A 100 -8.10 -23.85 -6.98
C LEU A 100 -7.67 -24.80 -5.87
N ARG A 101 -6.88 -24.29 -4.91
CA ARG A 101 -6.50 -25.05 -3.72
C ARG A 101 -7.59 -25.06 -2.64
N GLY A 102 -8.74 -24.48 -2.90
CA GLY A 102 -9.87 -24.48 -1.97
C GLY A 102 -9.93 -23.28 -1.03
N MET A 103 -9.10 -22.27 -1.21
CA MET A 103 -9.16 -21.06 -0.38
C MET A 103 -10.39 -20.24 -0.77
N ASN A 104 -11.07 -19.65 0.24
CA ASN A 104 -12.12 -18.67 -0.04
C ASN A 104 -11.48 -17.37 -0.58
N HIS A 105 -12.33 -16.43 -1.02
CA HIS A 105 -11.87 -15.18 -1.63
C HIS A 105 -10.89 -14.42 -0.74
N LEU A 106 -11.23 -14.20 0.53
CA LEU A 106 -10.39 -13.41 1.44
C LEU A 106 -9.04 -14.09 1.68
N LYS A 107 -9.03 -15.39 1.95
CA LYS A 107 -7.79 -16.12 2.18
C LYS A 107 -6.93 -16.19 0.92
N ALA A 108 -7.57 -16.43 -0.24
CA ALA A 108 -6.88 -16.47 -1.52
C ALA A 108 -6.19 -15.14 -1.83
N TYR A 109 -6.88 -14.01 -1.59
CA TYR A 109 -6.34 -12.66 -1.75
C TYR A 109 -5.18 -12.42 -0.78
N ARG A 110 -5.38 -12.67 0.50
CA ARG A 110 -4.36 -12.39 1.53
C ARG A 110 -3.11 -13.27 1.39
N SER A 111 -3.22 -14.41 0.74
CA SER A 111 -2.11 -15.36 0.54
C SER A 111 -1.33 -15.11 -0.75
N ILE A 112 -1.72 -14.13 -1.56
CA ILE A 112 -0.93 -13.73 -2.73
C ILE A 112 0.41 -13.21 -2.21
N PRO A 113 1.57 -13.71 -2.73
CA PRO A 113 2.88 -13.28 -2.22
C PRO A 113 3.09 -11.76 -2.23
N PHE A 114 2.58 -11.05 -3.23
CA PHE A 114 2.67 -9.58 -3.27
C PHE A 114 1.88 -8.93 -2.15
N GLU A 115 0.74 -9.50 -1.74
CA GLU A 115 -0.04 -9.01 -0.60
C GLU A 115 0.63 -9.32 0.73
N VAL A 116 1.25 -10.48 0.85
CA VAL A 116 2.03 -10.85 2.04
C VAL A 116 3.19 -9.85 2.23
N GLU A 117 3.93 -9.58 1.17
CA GLU A 117 5.05 -8.62 1.20
C GLU A 117 4.58 -7.21 1.56
N ALA A 118 3.44 -6.77 1.00
CA ALA A 118 2.89 -5.46 1.30
C ALA A 118 2.47 -5.34 2.78
N ARG A 119 1.87 -6.39 3.34
CA ARG A 119 1.53 -6.42 4.78
C ARG A 119 2.77 -6.41 5.67
N GLU A 120 3.83 -7.06 5.26
CA GLU A 120 5.11 -7.03 5.99
C GLU A 120 5.67 -5.60 6.04
N ALA A 121 5.62 -4.87 4.92
CA ALA A 121 6.05 -3.48 4.88
C ALA A 121 5.17 -2.60 5.78
N GLU A 122 3.86 -2.79 5.71
CA GLU A 122 2.89 -2.11 6.57
C GLU A 122 3.20 -2.33 8.05
N GLU A 123 3.49 -3.57 8.43
CA GLU A 123 3.79 -3.95 9.81
C GLU A 123 5.12 -3.34 10.28
N GLN A 124 6.15 -3.35 9.43
CA GLN A 124 7.43 -2.73 9.75
C GLN A 124 7.29 -1.24 10.03
N VAL A 125 6.54 -0.53 9.22
CA VAL A 125 6.28 0.89 9.41
C VAL A 125 5.48 1.12 10.69
N TYR A 126 4.44 0.33 10.91
CA TYR A 126 3.62 0.43 12.11
C TYR A 126 4.47 0.28 13.38
N ARG A 127 5.32 -0.75 13.45
CA ARG A 127 6.19 -0.99 14.60
C ARG A 127 7.20 0.13 14.80
N ALA A 128 7.80 0.61 13.72
CA ALA A 128 8.77 1.72 13.80
C ALA A 128 8.14 2.99 14.33
N LEU A 129 6.93 3.32 13.87
CA LEU A 129 6.21 4.51 14.33
C LEU A 129 5.73 4.36 15.78
N LYS A 130 5.30 3.18 16.18
CA LYS A 130 4.95 2.91 17.58
C LYS A 130 6.15 3.07 18.51
N THR A 131 7.32 2.61 18.09
CA THR A 131 8.56 2.75 18.85
C THR A 131 8.95 4.22 19.01
N LEU A 132 8.85 5.02 17.91
CA LEU A 132 9.12 6.45 17.97
C LEU A 132 8.14 7.17 18.90
N GLN A 133 6.86 6.84 18.83
CA GLN A 133 5.85 7.42 19.70
C GLN A 133 6.14 7.11 21.18
N SER A 134 6.51 5.89 21.49
CA SER A 134 6.86 5.48 22.86
C SER A 134 8.11 6.21 23.34
N GLY A 135 9.14 6.35 22.48
CA GLY A 135 10.35 7.10 22.80
C GLY A 135 10.09 8.57 23.11
N LEU A 136 9.20 9.20 22.33
CA LEU A 136 8.79 10.59 22.58
C LEU A 136 8.07 10.74 23.93
N LEU A 137 7.21 9.81 24.29
CA LEU A 137 6.50 9.82 25.56
C LEU A 137 7.45 9.65 26.75
N GLU A 138 8.48 8.85 26.60
CA GLU A 138 9.49 8.63 27.63
C GLU A 138 10.37 9.86 27.89
N THR A 139 10.54 10.73 26.88
CA THR A 139 11.34 11.94 27.01
C THR A 139 10.55 13.14 27.54
N LEU A 140 9.24 13.03 27.61
CA LEU A 140 8.37 14.05 28.19
C LEU A 140 8.23 13.87 29.69
#